data_2e8ccc10c35ca19892ed592cc74eaf98
#
_entry.id   2e8ccc10c35ca19892ed592cc74eaf98
#
_cell.length_a   1.000
_cell.length_b   1.000
_cell.length_c   1.000
_cell.angle_alpha   90.00
_cell.angle_beta   90.00
_cell.angle_gamma   90.00
#
_symmetry.space_group_name_H-M   'P 1'
#
loop_
_entity.id
_entity.type
_entity.pdbx_description
1 polymer ?
#
loop_
_entity_poly.entity_id
_entity_poly.type
_entity_poly.pdbx_seq_one_letter_code
_entity_poly.pdbx_strand_id
1 'polypeptide(L)'
;MNVPLAVRARGITKCFGDVVALDGVDLDVALGRVHGLVGPNGAGKTTLLGLMLGLAVADSGTLEILGSPVGRALAGPDGVAGFVDGPGLYPSLTARQNLAALVSLRGPGAPAADIDEVLGEVGLTDVADDRVRGFSLGMRQRLGLGAALLTRPRLLVLDEPTNGLDPAGKKHVHQVLTRLAAEGSAVVLSSHRMDDVEALCSEVTILNTGRAVFSGPADKLSAESGELEYRLVTTDAAAARELAAATTGTHLVDGPVTGQRASGDAIVVRTAVAPLDDLVVRLVQAGIAIRELALVISPLEAAFLALTETQAETQEGDR
;
A
#
# COMPACT_ATOMS: atom_id res chain seq x y z
N MET A 1 4.60 -9.87 -24.53
CA MET A 1 4.14 -11.14 -23.97
C MET A 1 3.05 -10.81 -22.97
N ASN A 2 1.87 -11.46 -23.06
CA ASN A 2 0.78 -11.21 -22.11
C ASN A 2 1.16 -11.84 -20.76
N VAL A 3 1.38 -11.03 -19.72
CA VAL A 3 1.67 -11.54 -18.38
C VAL A 3 0.38 -12.20 -17.86
N PRO A 4 0.42 -13.43 -17.33
CA PRO A 4 -0.77 -14.07 -16.82
C PRO A 4 -1.31 -13.31 -15.60
N LEU A 5 -2.64 -13.14 -15.54
CA LEU A 5 -3.30 -12.41 -14.47
C LEU A 5 -3.65 -13.36 -13.31
N ALA A 6 -3.40 -12.89 -12.09
CA ALA A 6 -3.88 -13.52 -10.87
C ALA A 6 -5.31 -13.08 -10.54
N VAL A 7 -5.65 -11.81 -10.82
CA VAL A 7 -7.00 -11.26 -10.64
C VAL A 7 -7.41 -10.53 -11.90
N ARG A 8 -8.64 -10.77 -12.33
CA ARG A 8 -9.32 -9.99 -13.36
C ARG A 8 -10.71 -9.62 -12.84
N ALA A 9 -10.94 -8.35 -12.61
CA ALA A 9 -12.21 -7.80 -12.17
C ALA A 9 -12.75 -6.85 -13.26
N ARG A 10 -14.04 -6.93 -13.58
CA ARG A 10 -14.70 -6.06 -14.56
C ARG A 10 -16.07 -5.64 -14.05
N GLY A 11 -16.25 -4.31 -13.94
CA GLY A 11 -17.50 -3.69 -13.54
C GLY A 11 -17.99 -4.13 -12.16
N ILE A 12 -17.06 -4.42 -11.21
CA ILE A 12 -17.42 -4.94 -9.89
C ILE A 12 -18.19 -3.91 -9.10
N THR A 13 -19.43 -4.27 -8.76
CA THR A 13 -20.29 -3.50 -7.85
C THR A 13 -20.64 -4.30 -6.63
N LYS A 14 -20.60 -3.67 -5.45
CA LYS A 14 -20.97 -4.26 -4.17
C LYS A 14 -21.68 -3.28 -3.28
N CYS A 15 -22.87 -3.64 -2.81
CA CYS A 15 -23.67 -2.87 -1.88
C CYS A 15 -23.83 -3.62 -0.54
N PHE A 16 -23.93 -2.87 0.55
CA PHE A 16 -24.34 -3.36 1.86
C PHE A 16 -25.50 -2.50 2.35
N GLY A 17 -26.73 -3.01 2.19
CA GLY A 17 -27.94 -2.19 2.36
C GLY A 17 -27.93 -1.03 1.37
N ASP A 18 -28.07 0.17 1.87
CA ASP A 18 -28.11 1.40 1.05
C ASP A 18 -26.70 1.96 0.73
N VAL A 19 -25.63 1.33 1.26
CA VAL A 19 -24.25 1.79 1.05
C VAL A 19 -23.64 1.08 -0.15
N VAL A 20 -23.26 1.84 -1.19
CA VAL A 20 -22.48 1.35 -2.33
C VAL A 20 -21.00 1.34 -1.93
N ALA A 21 -20.47 0.17 -1.65
CA ALA A 21 -19.07 -0.01 -1.24
C ALA A 21 -18.10 -0.09 -2.44
N LEU A 22 -18.57 -0.62 -3.58
CA LEU A 22 -17.85 -0.66 -4.86
C LEU A 22 -18.83 -0.34 -5.97
N ASP A 23 -18.42 0.48 -6.94
CA ASP A 23 -19.24 0.97 -8.03
C ASP A 23 -18.47 0.86 -9.36
N GLY A 24 -18.67 -0.24 -10.07
CA GLY A 24 -18.12 -0.48 -11.40
C GLY A 24 -16.61 -0.61 -11.45
N VAL A 25 -15.97 -1.22 -10.44
CA VAL A 25 -14.49 -1.32 -10.35
C VAL A 25 -13.93 -2.30 -11.37
N ASP A 26 -12.97 -1.83 -12.17
CA ASP A 26 -12.10 -2.65 -13.01
C ASP A 26 -10.71 -2.78 -12.37
N LEU A 27 -10.15 -4.00 -12.36
CA LEU A 27 -8.83 -4.27 -11.82
C LEU A 27 -8.20 -5.48 -12.50
N ASP A 28 -6.94 -5.33 -12.90
CA ASP A 28 -6.07 -6.44 -13.31
C ASP A 28 -4.86 -6.52 -12.37
N VAL A 29 -4.59 -7.73 -11.85
CA VAL A 29 -3.39 -8.00 -11.06
C VAL A 29 -2.58 -9.09 -11.74
N ALA A 30 -1.33 -8.79 -12.07
CA ALA A 30 -0.43 -9.74 -12.72
C ALA A 30 0.23 -10.69 -11.72
N LEU A 31 0.52 -11.94 -12.13
CA LEU A 31 1.39 -12.83 -11.38
C LEU A 31 2.82 -12.27 -11.29
N GLY A 32 3.52 -12.57 -10.19
CA GLY A 32 4.87 -12.10 -9.97
C GLY A 32 5.00 -10.61 -9.66
N ARG A 33 3.92 -9.97 -9.23
CA ARG A 33 3.88 -8.53 -8.91
C ARG A 33 3.29 -8.27 -7.53
N VAL A 34 3.73 -7.16 -6.94
CA VAL A 34 3.07 -6.57 -5.76
C VAL A 34 2.20 -5.42 -6.24
N HIS A 35 0.90 -5.50 -5.99
CA HIS A 35 -0.11 -4.54 -6.37
C HIS A 35 -0.68 -3.86 -5.12
N GLY A 36 -0.58 -2.53 -5.05
CA GLY A 36 -1.11 -1.72 -3.96
C GLY A 36 -2.54 -1.26 -4.21
N LEU A 37 -3.43 -1.49 -3.24
CA LEU A 37 -4.74 -0.83 -3.19
C LEU A 37 -4.67 0.34 -2.23
N VAL A 38 -4.80 1.54 -2.76
CA VAL A 38 -4.66 2.79 -2.01
C VAL A 38 -5.97 3.56 -2.02
N GLY A 39 -6.22 4.34 -0.98
CA GLY A 39 -7.42 5.17 -0.92
C GLY A 39 -7.75 5.56 0.53
N PRO A 40 -8.63 6.56 0.71
CA PRO A 40 -9.08 6.95 2.04
C PRO A 40 -9.87 5.84 2.74
N ASN A 41 -10.13 6.03 4.03
CA ASN A 41 -11.00 5.11 4.78
C ASN A 41 -12.40 5.14 4.18
N GLY A 42 -13.01 3.95 4.02
CA GLY A 42 -14.32 3.83 3.37
C GLY A 42 -14.27 3.81 1.83
N ALA A 43 -13.11 3.90 1.19
CA ALA A 43 -12.99 3.87 -0.28
C ALA A 43 -13.34 2.51 -0.94
N GLY A 44 -13.59 1.45 -0.16
CA GLY A 44 -13.93 0.12 -0.66
C GLY A 44 -12.78 -0.89 -0.69
N LYS A 45 -11.58 -0.53 -0.21
CA LYS A 45 -10.38 -1.41 -0.23
C LYS A 45 -10.64 -2.76 0.43
N THR A 46 -11.05 -2.78 1.70
CA THR A 46 -11.35 -4.00 2.47
C THR A 46 -12.46 -4.83 1.81
N THR A 47 -13.47 -4.17 1.21
CA THR A 47 -14.51 -4.86 0.46
C THR A 47 -13.95 -5.59 -0.77
N LEU A 48 -13.11 -4.92 -1.56
CA LEU A 48 -12.49 -5.51 -2.76
C LEU A 48 -11.56 -6.69 -2.38
N LEU A 49 -10.75 -6.52 -1.32
CA LEU A 49 -9.92 -7.62 -0.78
C LEU A 49 -10.79 -8.79 -0.29
N GLY A 50 -11.91 -8.51 0.38
CA GLY A 50 -12.86 -9.52 0.83
C GLY A 50 -13.50 -10.32 -0.31
N LEU A 51 -13.79 -9.67 -1.45
CA LEU A 51 -14.24 -10.36 -2.67
C LEU A 51 -13.14 -11.29 -3.21
N MET A 52 -11.88 -10.86 -3.23
CA MET A 52 -10.75 -11.69 -3.69
C MET A 52 -10.51 -12.90 -2.78
N LEU A 53 -10.74 -12.77 -1.48
CA LEU A 53 -10.66 -13.88 -0.52
C LEU A 53 -11.90 -14.79 -0.53
N GLY A 54 -12.92 -14.46 -1.34
CA GLY A 54 -14.18 -15.20 -1.37
C GLY A 54 -15.05 -15.03 -0.12
N LEU A 55 -14.79 -14.00 0.70
CA LEU A 55 -15.59 -13.71 1.91
C LEU A 55 -16.96 -13.10 1.57
N ALA A 56 -17.06 -12.48 0.40
CA ALA A 56 -18.28 -11.94 -0.16
C ALA A 56 -18.33 -12.19 -1.68
N VAL A 57 -19.48 -11.91 -2.30
CA VAL A 57 -19.67 -11.97 -3.76
C VAL A 57 -20.09 -10.59 -4.25
N ALA A 58 -19.63 -10.19 -5.42
CA ALA A 58 -20.08 -9.00 -6.09
C ALA A 58 -21.57 -9.09 -6.44
N ASP A 59 -22.28 -7.98 -6.38
CA ASP A 59 -23.69 -7.91 -6.75
C ASP A 59 -23.85 -7.82 -8.28
N SER A 60 -22.85 -7.23 -8.95
CA SER A 60 -22.72 -7.23 -10.41
C SER A 60 -21.26 -7.16 -10.85
N GLY A 61 -21.02 -7.39 -12.15
CA GLY A 61 -19.70 -7.51 -12.73
C GLY A 61 -19.18 -8.95 -12.73
N THR A 62 -17.90 -9.10 -13.10
CA THR A 62 -17.24 -10.42 -13.15
C THR A 62 -15.90 -10.36 -12.42
N LEU A 63 -15.64 -11.36 -11.58
CA LEU A 63 -14.38 -11.55 -10.88
C LEU A 63 -13.83 -12.93 -11.21
N GLU A 64 -12.63 -12.98 -11.79
CA GLU A 64 -11.86 -14.17 -12.02
C GLU A 64 -10.59 -14.15 -11.17
N ILE A 65 -10.29 -15.23 -10.47
CA ILE A 65 -9.08 -15.40 -9.67
C ILE A 65 -8.34 -16.63 -10.11
N LEU A 66 -7.07 -16.47 -10.48
CA LEU A 66 -6.21 -17.53 -11.03
C LEU A 66 -6.87 -18.29 -12.20
N GLY A 67 -7.68 -17.58 -13.01
CA GLY A 67 -8.41 -18.11 -14.16
C GLY A 67 -9.75 -18.78 -13.81
N SER A 68 -10.17 -18.76 -12.55
CA SER A 68 -11.44 -19.34 -12.10
C SER A 68 -12.43 -18.24 -11.69
N PRO A 69 -13.70 -18.31 -12.13
CA PRO A 69 -14.71 -17.33 -11.74
C PRO A 69 -15.09 -17.50 -10.27
N VAL A 70 -15.22 -16.37 -9.55
CA VAL A 70 -15.69 -16.32 -8.16
C VAL A 70 -17.20 -16.10 -8.16
N GLY A 71 -17.96 -17.14 -7.80
CA GLY A 71 -19.43 -17.11 -7.87
C GLY A 71 -20.17 -17.45 -6.58
N ARG A 72 -19.45 -17.80 -5.49
CA ARG A 72 -20.08 -18.17 -4.20
C ARG A 72 -19.30 -17.55 -3.05
N ALA A 73 -20.02 -16.98 -2.09
CA ALA A 73 -19.42 -16.55 -0.83
C ALA A 73 -18.95 -17.75 0.01
N LEU A 74 -17.91 -17.52 0.82
CA LEU A 74 -17.27 -18.51 1.70
C LEU A 74 -16.69 -19.73 0.96
N ALA A 75 -16.50 -19.62 -0.35
CA ALA A 75 -15.73 -20.55 -1.16
C ALA A 75 -14.45 -19.83 -1.60
N GLY A 76 -13.43 -19.83 -0.73
CA GLY A 76 -12.13 -19.26 -1.06
C GLY A 76 -11.56 -19.94 -2.31
N PRO A 77 -11.11 -19.17 -3.32
CA PRO A 77 -10.50 -19.76 -4.51
C PRO A 77 -9.23 -20.53 -4.16
N ASP A 78 -9.00 -21.65 -4.84
CA ASP A 78 -7.78 -22.43 -4.65
C ASP A 78 -6.52 -21.59 -4.97
N GLY A 79 -5.49 -21.76 -4.15
CA GLY A 79 -4.24 -21.02 -4.30
C GLY A 79 -4.29 -19.55 -3.84
N VAL A 80 -5.35 -19.14 -3.16
CA VAL A 80 -5.49 -17.82 -2.53
C VAL A 80 -5.37 -17.95 -1.02
N ALA A 81 -4.63 -17.04 -0.41
CA ALA A 81 -4.59 -16.88 1.04
C ALA A 81 -4.42 -15.41 1.43
N GLY A 82 -4.72 -15.09 2.67
CA GLY A 82 -4.59 -13.75 3.21
C GLY A 82 -5.55 -13.47 4.34
N PHE A 83 -5.70 -12.20 4.66
CA PHE A 83 -6.64 -11.73 5.68
C PHE A 83 -7.10 -10.28 5.41
N VAL A 84 -8.28 -9.96 5.92
CA VAL A 84 -8.82 -8.59 6.01
C VAL A 84 -9.21 -8.31 7.47
N ASP A 85 -9.20 -7.05 7.87
CA ASP A 85 -9.48 -6.60 9.25
C ASP A 85 -8.56 -7.24 10.32
N GLY A 86 -7.37 -7.67 9.90
CA GLY A 86 -6.38 -8.35 10.74
C GLY A 86 -6.50 -9.87 10.76
N PRO A 87 -5.45 -10.55 11.22
CA PRO A 87 -5.39 -12.01 11.23
C PRO A 87 -6.27 -12.60 12.33
N GLY A 88 -7.11 -13.58 11.96
CA GLY A 88 -7.97 -14.34 12.87
C GLY A 88 -7.18 -15.36 13.70
N LEU A 89 -6.54 -14.91 14.78
CA LEU A 89 -5.69 -15.74 15.65
C LEU A 89 -6.39 -16.07 16.96
N TYR A 90 -6.09 -17.23 17.52
CA TYR A 90 -6.56 -17.66 18.85
C TYR A 90 -5.59 -17.15 19.93
N PRO A 91 -5.97 -16.16 20.76
CA PRO A 91 -5.05 -15.54 21.72
C PRO A 91 -4.55 -16.49 22.83
N SER A 92 -5.30 -17.54 23.12
CA SER A 92 -4.96 -18.54 24.15
C SER A 92 -3.92 -19.58 23.68
N LEU A 93 -3.77 -19.74 22.38
CA LEU A 93 -2.82 -20.66 21.77
C LEU A 93 -1.46 -19.98 21.57
N THR A 94 -0.39 -20.81 21.47
CA THR A 94 0.93 -20.32 21.05
C THR A 94 0.95 -20.00 19.55
N ALA A 95 2.01 -19.35 19.05
CA ALA A 95 2.14 -19.11 17.62
C ALA A 95 2.14 -20.44 16.83
N ARG A 96 2.95 -21.39 17.26
CA ARG A 96 3.03 -22.75 16.70
C ARG A 96 1.64 -23.43 16.71
N GLN A 97 0.92 -23.40 17.84
CA GLN A 97 -0.39 -24.02 17.96
C GLN A 97 -1.43 -23.37 17.06
N ASN A 98 -1.37 -22.04 16.85
CA ASN A 98 -2.23 -21.34 15.89
C ASN A 98 -2.02 -21.88 14.48
N LEU A 99 -0.76 -21.97 14.03
CA LEU A 99 -0.44 -22.49 12.70
C LEU A 99 -0.83 -23.97 12.56
N ALA A 100 -0.57 -24.79 13.58
CA ALA A 100 -0.96 -26.21 13.59
C ALA A 100 -2.49 -26.41 13.52
N ALA A 101 -3.25 -25.56 14.23
CA ALA A 101 -4.71 -25.59 14.16
C ALA A 101 -5.22 -25.29 12.74
N LEU A 102 -4.65 -24.28 12.07
CA LEU A 102 -5.02 -23.92 10.69
C LEU A 102 -4.70 -25.05 9.70
N VAL A 103 -3.53 -25.71 9.84
CA VAL A 103 -3.19 -26.89 9.03
C VAL A 103 -4.21 -27.99 9.24
N SER A 104 -4.60 -28.27 10.50
CA SER A 104 -5.56 -29.32 10.84
C SER A 104 -6.95 -29.07 10.24
N LEU A 105 -7.39 -27.83 10.17
CA LEU A 105 -8.71 -27.46 9.59
C LEU A 105 -8.78 -27.71 8.08
N ARG A 106 -7.66 -27.83 7.40
CA ARG A 106 -7.63 -28.10 5.94
C ARG A 106 -7.83 -29.58 5.57
N GLY A 107 -7.85 -30.43 6.55
CA GLY A 107 -8.05 -31.88 6.37
C GLY A 107 -6.74 -32.64 6.11
N PRO A 108 -6.81 -33.98 6.22
CA PRO A 108 -5.64 -34.84 6.08
C PRO A 108 -5.12 -34.82 4.64
N GLY A 109 -3.79 -34.65 4.51
CA GLY A 109 -3.12 -34.67 3.21
C GLY A 109 -3.17 -33.34 2.43
N ALA A 110 -3.78 -32.28 2.97
CA ALA A 110 -3.67 -30.97 2.36
C ALA A 110 -2.21 -30.49 2.39
N PRO A 111 -1.65 -30.03 1.25
CA PRO A 111 -0.28 -29.53 1.23
C PRO A 111 -0.18 -28.29 2.14
N ALA A 112 0.82 -28.31 3.02
CA ALA A 112 1.16 -27.20 3.88
C ALA A 112 2.68 -27.06 3.95
N ALA A 113 3.18 -25.84 4.11
CA ALA A 113 4.57 -25.59 4.43
C ALA A 113 4.88 -26.09 5.85
N ASP A 114 6.15 -26.36 6.12
CA ASP A 114 6.60 -26.67 7.47
C ASP A 114 6.38 -25.46 8.40
N ILE A 115 5.82 -25.74 9.59
CA ILE A 115 5.48 -24.67 10.55
C ILE A 115 6.72 -23.94 11.04
N ASP A 116 7.82 -24.66 11.26
CA ASP A 116 9.08 -24.05 11.72
C ASP A 116 9.72 -23.21 10.62
N GLU A 117 9.67 -23.67 9.37
CA GLU A 117 10.08 -22.88 8.20
C GLU A 117 9.29 -21.57 8.13
N VAL A 118 7.96 -21.63 8.23
CA VAL A 118 7.09 -20.45 8.18
C VAL A 118 7.33 -19.49 9.35
N LEU A 119 7.51 -20.01 10.58
CA LEU A 119 7.84 -19.18 11.74
C LEU A 119 9.19 -18.49 11.55
N GLY A 120 10.16 -19.15 10.95
CA GLY A 120 11.44 -18.55 10.57
C GLY A 120 11.28 -17.46 9.51
N GLU A 121 10.47 -17.71 8.47
CA GLU A 121 10.20 -16.75 7.41
C GLU A 121 9.61 -15.44 7.91
N VAL A 122 8.70 -15.49 8.91
CA VAL A 122 8.07 -14.30 9.49
C VAL A 122 8.80 -13.78 10.73
N GLY A 123 9.97 -14.35 11.08
CA GLY A 123 10.83 -13.90 12.18
C GLY A 123 10.20 -14.08 13.57
N LEU A 124 9.52 -15.22 13.79
CA LEU A 124 8.85 -15.56 15.06
C LEU A 124 9.36 -16.84 15.70
N THR A 125 10.51 -17.37 15.27
CA THR A 125 11.09 -18.62 15.79
C THR A 125 11.30 -18.57 17.30
N ASP A 126 11.89 -17.49 17.83
CA ASP A 126 12.23 -17.35 19.25
C ASP A 126 11.01 -17.25 20.17
N VAL A 127 9.84 -16.93 19.62
CA VAL A 127 8.56 -16.77 20.35
C VAL A 127 7.50 -17.77 19.89
N ALA A 128 7.91 -18.81 19.17
CA ALA A 128 7.02 -19.82 18.58
C ALA A 128 6.09 -20.47 19.60
N ASP A 129 6.59 -20.69 20.81
CA ASP A 129 5.89 -21.36 21.90
C ASP A 129 5.28 -20.39 22.93
N ASP A 130 5.35 -19.07 22.66
CA ASP A 130 4.68 -18.04 23.45
C ASP A 130 3.22 -17.87 23.00
N ARG A 131 2.33 -17.56 23.97
CA ARG A 131 0.91 -17.36 23.71
C ARG A 131 0.66 -16.03 23.00
N VAL A 132 -0.17 -16.07 21.94
CA VAL A 132 -0.48 -14.92 21.08
C VAL A 132 -1.12 -13.75 21.83
N ARG A 133 -1.79 -13.98 22.97
CA ARG A 133 -2.32 -12.89 23.82
C ARG A 133 -1.24 -11.91 24.30
N GLY A 134 0.02 -12.36 24.40
CA GLY A 134 1.18 -11.54 24.80
C GLY A 134 1.85 -10.84 23.63
N PHE A 135 1.44 -11.12 22.38
CA PHE A 135 2.07 -10.57 21.20
C PHE A 135 1.75 -9.10 21.00
N SER A 136 2.75 -8.33 20.56
CA SER A 136 2.52 -6.99 20.02
C SER A 136 1.63 -7.05 18.77
N LEU A 137 1.10 -5.90 18.34
CA LEU A 137 0.34 -5.83 17.09
C LEU A 137 1.18 -6.34 15.91
N GLY A 138 2.44 -5.89 15.82
CA GLY A 138 3.36 -6.32 14.75
C GLY A 138 3.68 -7.82 14.78
N MET A 139 3.81 -8.45 15.96
CA MET A 139 3.98 -9.90 16.05
C MET A 139 2.73 -10.63 15.57
N ARG A 140 1.53 -10.13 15.88
CA ARG A 140 0.27 -10.70 15.37
C ARG A 140 0.15 -10.55 13.85
N GLN A 141 0.52 -9.41 13.29
CA GLN A 141 0.55 -9.21 11.82
C GLN A 141 1.49 -10.20 11.14
N ARG A 142 2.72 -10.37 11.66
CA ARG A 142 3.68 -11.32 11.12
C ARG A 142 3.20 -12.77 11.26
N LEU A 143 2.54 -13.13 12.37
CA LEU A 143 1.95 -14.47 12.50
C LEU A 143 0.79 -14.68 11.52
N GLY A 144 -0.03 -13.66 11.26
CA GLY A 144 -1.08 -13.69 10.24
C GLY A 144 -0.52 -13.90 8.83
N LEU A 145 0.59 -13.21 8.52
CA LEU A 145 1.32 -13.45 7.27
C LEU A 145 1.80 -14.93 7.22
N GLY A 146 2.41 -15.44 8.29
CA GLY A 146 2.82 -16.84 8.39
C GLY A 146 1.65 -17.81 8.18
N ALA A 147 0.48 -17.53 8.76
CA ALA A 147 -0.72 -18.32 8.55
C ALA A 147 -1.14 -18.40 7.07
N ALA A 148 -1.04 -17.30 6.35
CA ALA A 148 -1.29 -17.27 4.91
C ALA A 148 -0.24 -18.06 4.11
N LEU A 149 1.03 -17.98 4.50
CA LEU A 149 2.15 -18.67 3.84
C LEU A 149 2.12 -20.18 3.97
N LEU A 150 1.47 -20.75 5.01
CA LEU A 150 1.27 -22.20 5.16
C LEU A 150 0.73 -22.87 3.89
N THR A 151 -0.02 -22.14 3.09
CA THR A 151 -0.68 -22.69 1.89
C THR A 151 0.15 -22.54 0.63
N ARG A 152 1.31 -21.88 0.69
CA ARG A 152 2.14 -21.51 -0.47
C ARG A 152 1.26 -20.88 -1.57
N PRO A 153 0.62 -19.73 -1.29
CA PRO A 153 -0.40 -19.18 -2.17
C PRO A 153 0.21 -18.64 -3.47
N ARG A 154 -0.56 -18.77 -4.56
CA ARG A 154 -0.26 -18.10 -5.82
C ARG A 154 -0.78 -16.66 -5.86
N LEU A 155 -1.78 -16.35 -5.01
CA LEU A 155 -2.27 -15.00 -4.75
C LEU A 155 -2.36 -14.78 -3.24
N LEU A 156 -1.61 -13.81 -2.75
CA LEU A 156 -1.62 -13.36 -1.36
C LEU A 156 -2.37 -12.03 -1.26
N VAL A 157 -3.40 -11.97 -0.40
CA VAL A 157 -4.27 -10.79 -0.22
C VAL A 157 -4.18 -10.31 1.23
N LEU A 158 -3.72 -9.09 1.44
CA LEU A 158 -3.40 -8.57 2.77
C LEU A 158 -4.01 -7.18 3.00
N ASP A 159 -4.74 -7.02 4.07
CA ASP A 159 -5.25 -5.71 4.51
C ASP A 159 -4.30 -5.09 5.53
N GLU A 160 -3.68 -3.95 5.18
CA GLU A 160 -2.77 -3.19 6.02
C GLU A 160 -1.66 -4.04 6.70
N PRO A 161 -0.87 -4.86 5.96
CA PRO A 161 0.02 -5.86 6.56
C PRO A 161 1.18 -5.27 7.37
N THR A 162 1.50 -4.00 7.18
CA THR A 162 2.59 -3.29 7.85
C THR A 162 2.13 -2.43 9.03
N ASN A 163 0.81 -2.38 9.27
CA ASN A 163 0.25 -1.55 10.34
C ASN A 163 0.74 -2.02 11.73
N GLY A 164 1.23 -1.06 12.53
CA GLY A 164 1.74 -1.32 13.88
C GLY A 164 3.08 -2.04 13.96
N LEU A 165 3.79 -2.18 12.83
CA LEU A 165 5.17 -2.67 12.79
C LEU A 165 6.17 -1.54 13.08
N ASP A 166 7.24 -1.88 13.79
CA ASP A 166 8.44 -1.04 13.85
C ASP A 166 9.19 -1.05 12.51
N PRO A 167 10.15 -0.15 12.28
CA PRO A 167 10.88 -0.10 11.01
C PRO A 167 11.57 -1.41 10.61
N ALA A 168 12.09 -2.17 11.58
CA ALA A 168 12.74 -3.45 11.32
C ALA A 168 11.71 -4.51 10.87
N GLY A 169 10.56 -4.57 11.58
CA GLY A 169 9.45 -5.45 11.23
C GLY A 169 8.87 -5.15 9.85
N LYS A 170 8.71 -3.87 9.50
CA LYS A 170 8.29 -3.43 8.16
C LYS A 170 9.26 -3.94 7.09
N LYS A 171 10.55 -3.65 7.26
CA LYS A 171 11.58 -4.09 6.31
C LYS A 171 11.55 -5.60 6.12
N HIS A 172 11.36 -6.36 7.20
CA HIS A 172 11.25 -7.81 7.13
C HIS A 172 10.03 -8.26 6.32
N VAL A 173 8.83 -7.72 6.60
CA VAL A 173 7.61 -8.02 5.82
C VAL A 173 7.81 -7.64 4.36
N HIS A 174 8.38 -6.46 4.06
CA HIS A 174 8.69 -6.05 2.68
C HIS A 174 9.57 -7.07 1.95
N GLN A 175 10.63 -7.59 2.62
CA GLN A 175 11.51 -8.61 2.04
C GLN A 175 10.75 -9.91 1.73
N VAL A 176 9.87 -10.36 2.64
CA VAL A 176 9.05 -11.57 2.42
C VAL A 176 8.13 -11.38 1.22
N LEU A 177 7.39 -10.26 1.14
CA LEU A 177 6.45 -10.01 0.05
C LEU A 177 7.15 -9.85 -1.31
N THR A 178 8.30 -9.15 -1.34
CA THR A 178 9.11 -8.99 -2.56
C THR A 178 9.65 -10.33 -3.06
N ARG A 179 10.12 -11.20 -2.14
CA ARG A 179 10.59 -12.55 -2.47
C ARG A 179 9.47 -13.39 -3.07
N LEU A 180 8.29 -13.40 -2.45
CA LEU A 180 7.13 -14.15 -2.94
C LEU A 180 6.72 -13.71 -4.35
N ALA A 181 6.73 -12.41 -4.61
CA ALA A 181 6.47 -11.89 -5.95
C ALA A 181 7.55 -12.35 -6.95
N ALA A 182 8.83 -12.30 -6.57
CA ALA A 182 9.93 -12.77 -7.42
C ALA A 182 9.85 -14.28 -7.72
N GLU A 183 9.28 -15.07 -6.80
CA GLU A 183 9.01 -16.51 -6.97
C GLU A 183 7.75 -16.80 -7.82
N GLY A 184 7.04 -15.76 -8.28
CA GLY A 184 5.91 -15.86 -9.20
C GLY A 184 4.53 -15.74 -8.57
N SER A 185 4.40 -15.57 -7.25
CA SER A 185 3.12 -15.28 -6.61
C SER A 185 2.68 -13.84 -6.91
N ALA A 186 1.38 -13.60 -6.99
CA ALA A 186 0.84 -12.25 -6.95
C ALA A 186 0.59 -11.83 -5.49
N VAL A 187 0.88 -10.59 -5.17
CA VAL A 187 0.56 -10.00 -3.86
C VAL A 187 -0.34 -8.80 -4.07
N VAL A 188 -1.50 -8.77 -3.42
CA VAL A 188 -2.36 -7.59 -3.34
C VAL A 188 -2.39 -7.13 -1.88
N LEU A 189 -2.03 -5.89 -1.66
CA LEU A 189 -2.10 -5.32 -0.31
C LEU A 189 -2.82 -3.98 -0.30
N SER A 190 -3.58 -3.71 0.75
CA SER A 190 -4.03 -2.35 1.03
C SER A 190 -2.99 -1.59 1.84
N SER A 191 -2.90 -0.30 1.62
CA SER A 191 -2.18 0.61 2.51
C SER A 191 -2.78 2.02 2.43
N HIS A 192 -2.73 2.73 3.55
CA HIS A 192 -2.95 4.17 3.59
C HIS A 192 -1.62 4.94 3.68
N ARG A 193 -0.49 4.25 3.67
CA ARG A 193 0.86 4.80 3.80
C ARG A 193 1.57 4.72 2.45
N MET A 194 1.86 5.88 1.87
CA MET A 194 2.53 5.96 0.57
C MET A 194 3.95 5.41 0.60
N ASP A 195 4.69 5.57 1.72
CA ASP A 195 6.03 5.01 1.91
C ASP A 195 6.07 3.48 1.73
N ASP A 196 5.06 2.76 2.23
CA ASP A 196 4.96 1.30 2.05
C ASP A 196 4.62 0.94 0.59
N VAL A 197 3.76 1.72 -0.05
CA VAL A 197 3.35 1.51 -1.46
C VAL A 197 4.53 1.75 -2.40
N GLU A 198 5.27 2.84 -2.22
CA GLU A 198 6.45 3.16 -3.03
C GLU A 198 7.57 2.12 -2.87
N ALA A 199 7.76 1.62 -1.64
CA ALA A 199 8.80 0.64 -1.37
C ALA A 199 8.51 -0.75 -1.94
N LEU A 200 7.22 -1.11 -2.11
CA LEU A 200 6.80 -2.49 -2.42
C LEU A 200 6.13 -2.65 -3.77
N CYS A 201 5.27 -1.69 -4.15
CA CYS A 201 4.30 -1.91 -5.21
C CYS A 201 4.85 -1.46 -6.56
N SER A 202 4.88 -2.37 -7.53
CA SER A 202 5.16 -2.03 -8.92
C SER A 202 3.93 -1.47 -9.66
N GLU A 203 2.75 -1.83 -9.18
CA GLU A 203 1.46 -1.39 -9.71
C GLU A 203 0.56 -0.92 -8.56
N VAL A 204 -0.27 0.08 -8.82
CA VAL A 204 -1.21 0.63 -7.82
C VAL A 204 -2.59 0.85 -8.43
N THR A 205 -3.60 0.64 -7.61
CA THR A 205 -4.96 1.08 -7.90
C THR A 205 -5.42 2.01 -6.79
N ILE A 206 -5.81 3.21 -7.16
CA ILE A 206 -6.37 4.20 -6.24
C ILE A 206 -7.89 4.06 -6.26
N LEU A 207 -8.45 3.74 -5.10
CA LEU A 207 -9.90 3.72 -4.88
C LEU A 207 -10.33 5.01 -4.19
N ASN A 208 -11.40 5.60 -4.70
CA ASN A 208 -12.09 6.72 -4.03
C ASN A 208 -13.61 6.50 -4.14
N THR A 209 -14.32 6.56 -3.01
CA THR A 209 -15.78 6.38 -2.93
C THR A 209 -16.31 5.21 -3.77
N GLY A 210 -15.66 4.04 -3.64
CA GLY A 210 -16.04 2.80 -4.31
C GLY A 210 -15.62 2.68 -5.77
N ARG A 211 -14.93 3.67 -6.35
CA ARG A 211 -14.50 3.67 -7.76
C ARG A 211 -12.99 3.64 -7.88
N ALA A 212 -12.47 3.00 -8.92
CA ALA A 212 -11.06 3.08 -9.27
C ALA A 212 -10.82 4.37 -10.06
N VAL A 213 -10.07 5.32 -9.47
CA VAL A 213 -9.72 6.60 -10.11
C VAL A 213 -8.39 6.53 -10.86
N PHE A 214 -7.55 5.56 -10.51
CA PHE A 214 -6.32 5.22 -11.22
C PHE A 214 -6.06 3.71 -11.06
N SER A 215 -5.52 3.08 -12.10
CA SER A 215 -4.99 1.72 -12.04
C SER A 215 -3.85 1.58 -13.04
N GLY A 216 -2.66 1.24 -12.56
CA GLY A 216 -1.49 1.09 -13.43
C GLY A 216 -0.16 1.11 -12.68
N PRO A 217 0.97 1.21 -13.44
CA PRO A 217 2.30 1.28 -12.86
C PRO A 217 2.47 2.49 -11.93
N ALA A 218 3.12 2.28 -10.77
CA ALA A 218 3.33 3.32 -9.77
C ALA A 218 4.27 4.45 -10.29
N ASP A 219 5.24 4.10 -11.11
CA ASP A 219 6.15 5.05 -11.75
C ASP A 219 5.43 5.98 -12.74
N LYS A 220 4.42 5.48 -13.46
CA LYS A 220 3.60 6.31 -14.34
C LYS A 220 2.82 7.36 -13.55
N LEU A 221 2.21 6.96 -12.44
CA LEU A 221 1.48 7.87 -11.56
C LEU A 221 2.41 8.95 -10.99
N SER A 222 3.60 8.57 -10.55
CA SER A 222 4.63 9.51 -10.06
C SER A 222 5.12 10.49 -11.13
N ALA A 223 5.19 10.08 -12.39
CA ALA A 223 5.63 10.93 -13.50
C ALA A 223 4.59 11.99 -13.91
N GLU A 224 3.31 11.77 -13.58
CA GLU A 224 2.21 12.71 -13.86
C GLU A 224 2.11 13.83 -12.82
N SER A 225 2.93 13.81 -11.75
CA SER A 225 2.87 14.75 -10.60
C SER A 225 3.48 16.12 -10.89
N GLY A 226 3.48 16.68 -12.03
CA GLY A 226 3.79 18.09 -12.34
C GLY A 226 4.81 18.79 -11.43
N GLU A 227 4.39 19.88 -10.78
CA GLU A 227 5.17 20.59 -9.78
C GLU A 227 5.07 19.93 -8.41
N LEU A 228 6.22 19.76 -7.75
CA LEU A 228 6.33 19.16 -6.42
C LEU A 228 6.82 20.17 -5.38
N GLU A 229 6.54 19.91 -4.12
CA GLU A 229 7.01 20.71 -3.02
C GLU A 229 8.34 20.18 -2.47
N TYR A 230 9.34 21.06 -2.44
CA TYR A 230 10.67 20.76 -1.94
C TYR A 230 10.95 21.59 -0.68
N ARG A 231 11.40 20.92 0.36
CA ARG A 231 11.95 21.55 1.55
C ARG A 231 13.42 21.83 1.32
N LEU A 232 13.81 23.08 1.54
CA LEU A 232 15.16 23.57 1.38
C LEU A 232 15.66 24.16 2.69
N VAL A 233 16.78 23.65 3.20
CA VAL A 233 17.49 24.22 4.35
C VAL A 233 18.83 24.76 3.86
N THR A 234 19.11 26.02 4.12
CA THR A 234 20.29 26.72 3.63
C THR A 234 21.02 27.46 4.77
N THR A 235 22.21 27.96 4.49
CA THR A 235 22.98 28.79 5.43
C THR A 235 22.40 30.18 5.58
N ASP A 236 21.57 30.66 4.63
CA ASP A 236 20.87 31.95 4.67
C ASP A 236 19.47 31.78 4.06
N ALA A 237 18.48 31.55 4.91
CA ALA A 237 17.12 31.34 4.50
C ALA A 237 16.44 32.58 3.91
N ALA A 238 16.86 33.78 4.33
CA ALA A 238 16.30 35.01 3.81
C ALA A 238 16.75 35.25 2.36
N ALA A 239 18.05 35.17 2.10
CA ALA A 239 18.58 35.27 0.73
C ALA A 239 18.09 34.11 -0.17
N ALA A 240 17.93 32.90 0.38
CA ALA A 240 17.37 31.78 -0.37
C ALA A 240 15.89 31.99 -0.77
N ARG A 241 15.10 32.62 0.09
CA ARG A 241 13.70 33.01 -0.19
C ARG A 241 13.61 34.03 -1.31
N GLU A 242 14.49 35.06 -1.29
CA GLU A 242 14.56 36.07 -2.36
C GLU A 242 14.93 35.43 -3.71
N LEU A 243 15.94 34.58 -3.73
CA LEU A 243 16.36 33.87 -4.94
C LEU A 243 15.28 32.94 -5.47
N ALA A 244 14.57 32.22 -4.60
CA ALA A 244 13.45 31.36 -4.98
C ALA A 244 12.32 32.19 -5.61
N ALA A 245 11.94 33.32 -5.01
CA ALA A 245 10.93 34.22 -5.56
C ALA A 245 11.33 34.84 -6.91
N ALA A 246 12.66 35.03 -7.15
CA ALA A 246 13.19 35.53 -8.41
C ALA A 246 13.47 34.44 -9.47
N THR A 247 13.27 33.17 -9.16
CA THR A 247 13.46 32.06 -10.10
C THR A 247 12.13 31.73 -10.80
N THR A 248 12.11 31.85 -12.11
CA THR A 248 10.91 31.59 -12.92
C THR A 248 10.48 30.12 -12.76
N GLY A 249 9.19 29.88 -12.50
CA GLY A 249 8.63 28.53 -12.30
C GLY A 249 8.87 27.98 -10.89
N THR A 250 9.26 28.85 -9.94
CA THR A 250 9.36 28.49 -8.52
C THR A 250 8.39 29.33 -7.71
N HIS A 251 7.60 28.69 -6.86
CA HIS A 251 6.58 29.30 -6.01
C HIS A 251 6.89 29.02 -4.55
N LEU A 252 7.01 30.08 -3.73
CA LEU A 252 7.14 29.91 -2.29
C LEU A 252 5.82 29.43 -1.69
N VAL A 253 5.88 28.43 -0.83
CA VAL A 253 4.73 27.91 -0.09
C VAL A 253 4.80 28.46 1.34
N ASP A 254 3.80 29.27 1.72
CA ASP A 254 3.66 29.80 3.08
C ASP A 254 2.79 28.84 3.90
N GLY A 255 3.35 28.24 4.95
CA GLY A 255 2.61 27.37 5.84
C GLY A 255 3.52 26.66 6.85
N PRO A 256 2.95 26.07 7.91
CA PRO A 256 3.73 25.24 8.82
C PRO A 256 4.23 24.01 8.06
N VAL A 257 5.54 23.81 8.03
CA VAL A 257 6.18 22.61 7.48
C VAL A 257 5.73 21.42 8.34
N THR A 258 4.79 20.63 7.82
CA THR A 258 4.35 19.38 8.46
C THR A 258 5.47 18.35 8.40
N GLY A 259 6.02 17.99 9.56
CA GLY A 259 7.04 16.95 9.70
C GLY A 259 8.36 17.46 10.28
N GLN A 260 8.64 17.04 11.50
CA GLN A 260 9.88 17.11 12.28
C GLN A 260 10.77 18.38 12.15
N ARG A 261 10.75 19.18 13.24
CA ARG A 261 11.60 20.34 13.54
C ARG A 261 11.55 21.45 12.51
N ALA A 262 10.63 22.38 12.72
CA ALA A 262 10.73 23.74 12.22
C ALA A 262 11.97 24.40 12.87
N SER A 263 13.16 24.22 12.30
CA SER A 263 14.21 25.22 12.45
C SER A 263 13.79 26.39 11.57
N GLY A 264 13.85 27.63 12.10
CA GLY A 264 13.43 28.84 11.39
C GLY A 264 14.17 29.15 10.08
N ASP A 265 15.02 28.23 9.62
CA ASP A 265 15.91 28.33 8.47
C ASP A 265 15.47 27.49 7.27
N ALA A 266 14.27 26.86 7.30
CA ALA A 266 13.74 26.08 6.19
C ALA A 266 12.75 26.89 5.35
N ILE A 267 12.85 26.79 4.03
CA ILE A 267 11.85 27.29 3.07
C ILE A 267 11.23 26.11 2.33
N VAL A 268 9.97 26.26 1.91
CA VAL A 268 9.31 25.30 1.02
C VAL A 268 9.06 25.99 -0.31
N VAL A 269 9.43 25.29 -1.38
CA VAL A 269 9.24 25.77 -2.74
C VAL A 269 8.46 24.73 -3.55
N ARG A 270 7.42 25.16 -4.25
CA ARG A 270 6.70 24.34 -5.24
C ARG A 270 7.28 24.66 -6.62
N THR A 271 7.76 23.63 -7.30
CA THR A 271 8.44 23.80 -8.58
C THR A 271 8.57 22.48 -9.35
N ALA A 272 8.78 22.55 -10.65
CA ALA A 272 9.23 21.43 -11.47
C ALA A 272 10.76 21.23 -11.34
N VAL A 273 11.27 20.12 -11.88
CA VAL A 273 12.69 19.74 -11.74
C VAL A 273 13.62 20.79 -12.37
N ALA A 274 13.33 21.27 -13.60
CA ALA A 274 14.23 22.18 -14.30
C ALA A 274 14.36 23.57 -13.60
N PRO A 275 13.29 24.24 -13.13
CA PRO A 275 13.41 25.43 -12.29
C PRO A 275 14.10 25.18 -10.93
N LEU A 276 13.95 23.98 -10.35
CA LEU A 276 14.67 23.61 -9.12
C LEU A 276 16.18 23.58 -9.34
N ASP A 277 16.63 22.98 -10.45
CA ASP A 277 18.04 22.93 -10.82
C ASP A 277 18.61 24.37 -10.98
N ASP A 278 17.83 25.25 -11.60
CA ASP A 278 18.19 26.68 -11.76
C ASP A 278 18.33 27.39 -10.42
N LEU A 279 17.37 27.14 -9.51
CA LEU A 279 17.43 27.67 -8.14
C LEU A 279 18.68 27.17 -7.39
N VAL A 280 18.98 25.87 -7.47
CA VAL A 280 20.17 25.28 -6.84
C VAL A 280 21.46 25.95 -7.37
N VAL A 281 21.59 26.14 -8.68
CA VAL A 281 22.74 26.80 -9.29
C VAL A 281 22.89 28.24 -8.78
N ARG A 282 21.80 29.02 -8.72
CA ARG A 282 21.79 30.40 -8.22
C ARG A 282 22.20 30.49 -6.75
N LEU A 283 21.70 29.56 -5.91
CA LEU A 283 22.09 29.52 -4.48
C LEU A 283 23.59 29.29 -4.32
N VAL A 284 24.15 28.32 -5.06
CA VAL A 284 25.58 28.03 -5.02
C VAL A 284 26.41 29.21 -5.52
N GLN A 285 26.00 29.87 -6.60
CA GLN A 285 26.68 31.07 -7.15
C GLN A 285 26.64 32.26 -6.17
N ALA A 286 25.57 32.37 -5.39
CA ALA A 286 25.47 33.39 -4.32
C ALA A 286 26.26 33.02 -3.05
N GLY A 287 26.96 31.89 -3.02
CA GLY A 287 27.70 31.41 -1.85
C GLY A 287 26.82 30.85 -0.72
N ILE A 288 25.57 30.58 -1.00
CA ILE A 288 24.61 30.02 -0.04
C ILE A 288 24.73 28.48 -0.08
N ALA A 289 25.17 27.88 1.02
CA ALA A 289 25.31 26.45 1.10
C ALA A 289 23.95 25.78 1.38
N ILE A 290 23.62 24.76 0.62
CA ILE A 290 22.45 23.92 0.83
C ILE A 290 22.80 22.84 1.88
N ARG A 291 22.01 22.73 2.93
CA ARG A 291 22.15 21.76 4.01
C ARG A 291 21.20 20.58 3.86
N GLU A 292 20.03 20.84 3.29
CA GLU A 292 19.02 19.83 2.97
C GLU A 292 18.24 20.27 1.74
N LEU A 293 17.97 19.34 0.86
CA LEU A 293 17.01 19.46 -0.24
C LEU A 293 16.23 18.14 -0.27
N ALA A 294 14.97 18.18 0.10
CA ALA A 294 14.13 17.00 0.19
C ALA A 294 12.71 17.31 -0.30
N LEU A 295 12.04 16.33 -0.87
CA LEU A 295 10.61 16.40 -1.14
C LEU A 295 9.83 16.52 0.18
N VAL A 296 8.80 17.34 0.21
CA VAL A 296 7.87 17.46 1.35
C VAL A 296 6.97 16.22 1.40
N ILE A 297 6.44 15.85 0.24
CA ILE A 297 5.69 14.60 0.00
C ILE A 297 6.25 13.92 -1.25
N SER A 298 6.09 12.62 -1.33
CA SER A 298 6.56 11.88 -2.49
C SER A 298 5.74 12.20 -3.75
N PRO A 299 6.28 11.97 -4.98
CA PRO A 299 5.52 12.15 -6.21
C PRO A 299 4.25 11.29 -6.24
N LEU A 300 4.31 10.06 -5.72
CA LEU A 300 3.16 9.17 -5.65
C LEU A 300 2.08 9.72 -4.69
N GLU A 301 2.51 10.26 -3.54
CA GLU A 301 1.60 10.87 -2.56
C GLU A 301 0.95 12.15 -3.11
N ALA A 302 1.72 12.99 -3.82
CA ALA A 302 1.21 14.18 -4.48
C ALA A 302 0.12 13.85 -5.52
N ALA A 303 0.38 12.86 -6.37
CA ALA A 303 -0.58 12.40 -7.36
C ALA A 303 -1.83 11.78 -6.70
N PHE A 304 -1.64 11.02 -5.63
CA PHE A 304 -2.75 10.45 -4.85
C PHE A 304 -3.66 11.55 -4.27
N LEU A 305 -3.10 12.56 -3.64
CA LEU A 305 -3.86 13.69 -3.09
C LEU A 305 -4.63 14.43 -4.18
N ALA A 306 -3.98 14.75 -5.31
CA ALA A 306 -4.64 15.41 -6.44
C ALA A 306 -5.84 14.62 -6.98
N LEU A 307 -5.72 13.30 -7.10
CA LEU A 307 -6.81 12.44 -7.59
C LEU A 307 -7.96 12.27 -6.58
N THR A 308 -7.67 12.36 -5.28
CA THR A 308 -8.68 12.18 -4.23
C THR A 308 -9.40 13.49 -3.87
N GLU A 309 -8.73 14.64 -3.95
CA GLU A 309 -9.30 15.97 -3.66
C GLU A 309 -10.21 16.47 -4.79
N THR A 310 -9.81 16.29 -6.04
CA THR A 310 -10.60 16.73 -7.22
C THR A 310 -12.02 16.14 -7.26
N GLN A 311 -12.23 14.95 -6.68
CA GLN A 311 -13.55 14.32 -6.63
C GLN A 311 -14.41 14.77 -5.44
N ALA A 312 -13.80 15.24 -4.35
CA ALA A 312 -14.54 15.79 -3.22
C ALA A 312 -15.27 17.10 -3.61
N GLU A 313 -14.60 17.96 -4.39
CA GLU A 313 -15.18 19.22 -4.89
C GLU A 313 -16.32 19.00 -5.91
N THR A 314 -16.23 17.94 -6.72
CA THR A 314 -17.29 17.64 -7.73
C THR A 314 -18.58 17.13 -7.08
N GLN A 315 -18.51 16.51 -5.90
CA GLN A 315 -19.69 16.01 -5.18
C GLN A 315 -20.40 17.08 -4.33
N GLU A 316 -19.71 18.13 -3.89
CA GLU A 316 -20.33 19.26 -3.18
C GLU A 316 -21.04 20.24 -4.14
N GLY A 317 -20.67 20.25 -5.42
CA GLY A 317 -21.31 21.08 -6.44
C GLY A 317 -22.64 20.54 -7.02
N ASP A 318 -22.99 19.29 -6.73
CA ASP A 318 -24.17 18.59 -7.27
C ASP A 318 -25.28 18.33 -6.21
N ARG A 319 -25.20 19.02 -5.05
CA ARG A 319 -26.20 18.98 -3.96
C ARG A 319 -27.01 20.27 -3.85
#